data_fb1ed7c17a634fecaecc2097b7c4264d
#
_entry.id   fb1ed7c17a634fecaecc2097b7c4264d
#
_cell.length_a   1.000
_cell.length_b   1.000
_cell.length_c   1.000
_cell.angle_alpha   90.00
_cell.angle_beta   90.00
_cell.angle_gamma   90.00
#
_symmetry.space_group_name_H-M   'P 1'
#
loop_
_entity.id
_entity.type
_entity.pdbx_description
1 polymer ?
#
loop_
_entity_poly.entity_id
_entity_poly.type
_entity_poly.pdbx_seq_one_letter_code
_entity_poly.pdbx_strand_id
1 'polypeptide(L)'
;MRVAIGDVLAKVSKEVGARVRPRDYRAAQKLVLGISSANKLNEATFSGFCRESKFEELVVTLAALAKVQIEIVDRLMESDRFDPVLILCKAANLSWPAVKALIALHTAGNGMSASELDDAYANYGRLSASTAQRVVRFWQVRQANETSSRESPPAVG
;
A
#
# COMPACT_ATOMS: atom_id res chain seq x y z
N MET A 1 -32.61 22.03 0.69
CA MET A 1 -31.89 22.04 1.81
C MET A 1 -30.41 22.23 1.61
N ARG A 2 -29.90 23.04 2.43
CA ARG A 2 -28.52 23.39 2.35
C ARG A 2 -27.61 22.18 2.38
N VAL A 3 -28.06 21.18 3.08
CA VAL A 3 -27.28 19.96 3.20
C VAL A 3 -27.03 19.32 1.85
N ALA A 4 -28.01 19.38 0.94
CA ALA A 4 -27.81 18.79 -0.38
C ALA A 4 -26.66 19.44 -1.11
N ILE A 5 -26.59 20.75 -1.08
CA ILE A 5 -25.49 21.45 -1.72
C ILE A 5 -24.19 21.18 -0.96
N GLY A 6 -24.27 21.21 0.35
CA GLY A 6 -23.13 20.91 1.17
C GLY A 6 -22.63 19.49 0.94
N ASP A 7 -23.56 18.56 0.76
CA ASP A 7 -23.18 17.17 0.49
C ASP A 7 -22.50 17.02 -0.86
N VAL A 8 -23.01 17.72 -1.87
CA VAL A 8 -22.39 17.67 -3.20
C VAL A 8 -20.99 18.23 -3.14
N LEU A 9 -20.83 19.38 -2.52
CA LEU A 9 -19.51 19.97 -2.36
C LEU A 9 -18.60 19.08 -1.52
N ALA A 10 -19.15 18.50 -0.47
CA ALA A 10 -18.39 17.61 0.37
C ALA A 10 -17.94 16.37 -0.39
N LYS A 11 -18.80 15.84 -1.26
CA LYS A 11 -18.43 14.68 -2.08
C LYS A 11 -17.34 15.03 -3.06
N VAL A 12 -17.47 16.16 -3.73
CA VAL A 12 -16.43 16.60 -4.65
C VAL A 12 -15.12 16.83 -3.90
N SER A 13 -15.22 17.49 -2.75
CA SER A 13 -14.05 17.70 -1.92
C SER A 13 -13.45 16.41 -1.43
N LYS A 14 -14.28 15.42 -1.13
CA LYS A 14 -13.78 14.13 -0.70
C LYS A 14 -13.06 13.42 -1.82
N GLU A 15 -13.59 13.48 -3.02
CA GLU A 15 -12.93 12.82 -4.14
C GLU A 15 -11.58 13.43 -4.40
N VAL A 16 -11.48 14.74 -4.28
CA VAL A 16 -10.22 15.43 -4.42
C VAL A 16 -9.43 15.33 -3.12
N GLY A 17 -10.13 15.53 -2.02
CA GLY A 17 -9.52 15.59 -0.71
C GLY A 17 -9.21 14.24 -0.11
N ALA A 18 -9.79 13.15 -0.64
CA ALA A 18 -9.47 11.83 -0.14
C ALA A 18 -7.99 11.51 -0.32
N ARG A 19 -7.36 12.18 -1.29
CA ARG A 19 -5.93 12.03 -1.52
C ARG A 19 -5.12 12.86 -0.54
N VAL A 20 -5.72 13.90 0.00
CA VAL A 20 -5.07 14.77 0.96
C VAL A 20 -5.28 14.26 2.36
N ARG A 21 -6.46 13.72 2.63
CA ARG A 21 -6.78 13.19 3.94
C ARG A 21 -6.34 11.74 4.02
N PRO A 22 -5.36 11.41 4.87
CA PRO A 22 -4.91 10.04 5.00
C PRO A 22 -6.01 9.15 5.57
N ARG A 23 -5.98 7.90 5.20
CA ARG A 23 -6.88 6.92 5.80
C ARG A 23 -6.51 6.71 7.25
N ASP A 24 -7.49 6.31 8.03
CA ASP A 24 -7.27 6.01 9.44
C ASP A 24 -6.95 4.52 9.56
N TYR A 25 -5.70 4.24 9.86
CA TYR A 25 -5.22 2.87 9.97
C TYR A 25 -5.15 2.36 11.41
N ARG A 26 -5.62 3.13 12.37
CA ARG A 26 -5.43 2.77 13.78
C ARG A 26 -6.09 1.46 14.16
N ALA A 27 -7.33 1.25 13.73
CA ALA A 27 -8.03 0.00 14.03
C ALA A 27 -7.36 -1.19 13.35
N ALA A 28 -6.94 -1.00 12.10
CA ALA A 28 -6.25 -2.04 11.36
C ALA A 28 -4.90 -2.36 12.00
N GLN A 29 -4.19 -1.34 12.46
CA GLN A 29 -2.92 -1.55 13.15
C GLN A 29 -3.08 -2.39 14.41
N LYS A 30 -4.13 -2.12 15.18
CA LYS A 30 -4.41 -2.90 16.38
C LYS A 30 -4.69 -4.36 16.02
N LEU A 31 -5.52 -4.57 15.02
CA LEU A 31 -5.86 -5.92 14.60
C LEU A 31 -4.64 -6.68 14.11
N VAL A 32 -3.87 -6.06 13.25
CA VAL A 32 -2.68 -6.70 12.66
C VAL A 32 -1.61 -6.94 13.73
N LEU A 33 -1.46 -6.02 14.67
CA LEU A 33 -0.52 -6.20 15.77
C LEU A 33 -0.90 -7.43 16.62
N GLY A 34 -2.19 -7.61 16.86
CA GLY A 34 -2.67 -8.78 17.58
C GLY A 34 -2.36 -10.08 16.85
N ILE A 35 -2.56 -10.08 15.53
CA ILE A 35 -2.24 -11.25 14.71
C ILE A 35 -0.74 -11.52 14.73
N SER A 36 0.05 -10.47 14.63
CA SER A 36 1.51 -10.59 14.65
C SER A 36 2.01 -11.12 15.99
N SER A 37 1.42 -10.65 17.08
CA SER A 37 1.79 -11.09 18.41
C SER A 37 1.49 -12.57 18.61
N ALA A 38 0.48 -13.10 17.92
CA ALA A 38 0.15 -14.52 17.97
C ALA A 38 0.96 -15.33 16.94
N ASN A 39 1.93 -14.72 16.27
CA ASN A 39 2.74 -15.34 15.22
C ASN A 39 1.91 -15.89 14.08
N LYS A 40 0.80 -15.21 13.78
CA LYS A 40 -0.10 -15.64 12.70
C LYS A 40 -0.12 -14.69 11.52
N LEU A 41 0.78 -13.70 11.53
CA LEU A 41 0.86 -12.76 10.42
C LEU A 41 1.69 -13.37 9.31
N ASN A 42 1.03 -13.78 8.23
CA ASN A 42 1.68 -14.46 7.13
C ASN A 42 0.93 -14.18 5.83
N GLU A 43 1.37 -14.84 4.76
CA GLU A 43 0.77 -14.65 3.46
C GLU A 43 -0.71 -15.05 3.43
N ALA A 44 -1.09 -16.09 4.16
CA ALA A 44 -2.48 -16.52 4.20
C ALA A 44 -3.36 -15.43 4.80
N THR A 45 -2.89 -14.76 5.85
CA THR A 45 -3.59 -13.64 6.45
C THR A 45 -3.74 -12.50 5.45
N PHE A 46 -2.66 -12.18 4.75
CA PHE A 46 -2.68 -11.15 3.72
C PHE A 46 -3.69 -11.47 2.63
N SER A 47 -3.65 -12.70 2.12
CA SER A 47 -4.57 -13.13 1.07
C SER A 47 -6.02 -13.10 1.54
N GLY A 48 -6.25 -13.43 2.81
CA GLY A 48 -7.57 -13.33 3.39
C GLY A 48 -8.12 -11.92 3.37
N PHE A 49 -7.29 -10.96 3.73
CA PHE A 49 -7.71 -9.56 3.68
C PHE A 49 -7.98 -9.12 2.25
N CYS A 50 -7.20 -9.61 1.28
CA CYS A 50 -7.46 -9.32 -0.12
C CYS A 50 -8.81 -9.85 -0.57
N ARG A 51 -9.11 -11.10 -0.22
CA ARG A 51 -10.38 -11.71 -0.60
C ARG A 51 -11.58 -10.98 0.00
N GLU A 52 -11.42 -10.46 1.20
CA GLU A 52 -12.49 -9.76 1.89
C GLU A 52 -12.49 -8.26 1.59
N SER A 53 -11.61 -7.81 0.74
CA SER A 53 -11.48 -6.40 0.36
C SER A 53 -11.27 -5.50 1.58
N LYS A 54 -10.54 -5.99 2.56
CA LYS A 54 -10.22 -5.22 3.77
C LYS A 54 -8.97 -4.41 3.51
N PHE A 55 -9.16 -3.27 2.88
CA PHE A 55 -8.07 -2.46 2.37
C PHE A 55 -7.10 -2.02 3.46
N GLU A 56 -7.62 -1.45 4.55
CA GLU A 56 -6.75 -0.96 5.61
C GLU A 56 -5.93 -2.07 6.22
N GLU A 57 -6.56 -3.21 6.46
CA GLU A 57 -5.87 -4.36 7.05
C GLU A 57 -4.79 -4.91 6.11
N LEU A 58 -5.08 -4.97 4.81
CA LEU A 58 -4.08 -5.49 3.88
C LEU A 58 -2.90 -4.52 3.74
N VAL A 59 -3.14 -3.23 3.79
CA VAL A 59 -2.07 -2.24 3.71
C VAL A 59 -1.16 -2.37 4.92
N VAL A 60 -1.73 -2.45 6.12
CA VAL A 60 -0.94 -2.59 7.33
C VAL A 60 -0.18 -3.92 7.33
N THR A 61 -0.81 -5.00 6.86
CA THR A 61 -0.16 -6.30 6.79
C THR A 61 1.02 -6.25 5.82
N LEU A 62 0.81 -5.67 4.65
CA LEU A 62 1.87 -5.57 3.66
C LEU A 62 3.03 -4.72 4.19
N ALA A 63 2.71 -3.63 4.87
CA ALA A 63 3.73 -2.78 5.47
C ALA A 63 4.55 -3.57 6.50
N ALA A 64 3.89 -4.36 7.31
CA ALA A 64 4.57 -5.17 8.33
C ALA A 64 5.45 -6.25 7.70
N LEU A 65 4.94 -6.93 6.67
CA LEU A 65 5.68 -8.00 6.02
C LEU A 65 6.87 -7.47 5.21
N ALA A 66 6.71 -6.31 4.57
CA ALA A 66 7.78 -5.69 3.81
C ALA A 66 8.69 -4.83 4.68
N LYS A 67 8.31 -4.61 5.93
CA LYS A 67 9.07 -3.80 6.89
C LYS A 67 9.23 -2.38 6.40
N VAL A 68 8.13 -1.77 6.03
CA VAL A 68 8.09 -0.42 5.47
C VAL A 68 6.96 0.35 6.13
N GLN A 69 7.03 1.67 6.07
CA GLN A 69 6.01 2.52 6.66
C GLN A 69 4.70 2.41 5.90
N ILE A 70 3.60 2.49 6.65
CA ILE A 70 2.26 2.39 6.08
C ILE A 70 2.04 3.45 5.00
N GLU A 71 2.58 4.65 5.21
CA GLU A 71 2.43 5.75 4.27
C GLU A 71 2.97 5.41 2.89
N ILE A 72 4.04 4.65 2.84
CA ILE A 72 4.62 4.24 1.56
C ILE A 72 3.67 3.26 0.86
N VAL A 73 3.15 2.28 1.58
CA VAL A 73 2.22 1.31 1.01
C VAL A 73 0.96 2.01 0.53
N ASP A 74 0.42 2.90 1.37
CA ASP A 74 -0.79 3.64 1.03
C ASP A 74 -0.60 4.43 -0.27
N ARG A 75 0.53 5.10 -0.39
CA ARG A 75 0.83 5.90 -1.58
C ARG A 75 0.94 5.01 -2.83
N LEU A 76 1.59 3.87 -2.70
CA LEU A 76 1.75 2.96 -3.84
C LEU A 76 0.42 2.32 -4.24
N MET A 77 -0.46 2.08 -3.30
CA MET A 77 -1.77 1.54 -3.61
C MET A 77 -2.66 2.56 -4.32
N GLU A 78 -2.39 3.85 -4.14
CA GLU A 78 -3.12 4.91 -4.82
C GLU A 78 -2.51 5.27 -6.16
N SER A 79 -1.34 4.76 -6.46
CA SER A 79 -0.63 5.04 -7.70
C SER A 79 -1.34 4.40 -8.90
N ASP A 80 -1.21 5.01 -10.07
CA ASP A 80 -1.75 4.45 -11.31
C ASP A 80 -0.78 3.45 -11.95
N ARG A 81 0.30 3.11 -11.27
CA ARG A 81 1.26 2.11 -11.74
C ARG A 81 1.35 0.98 -10.74
N PHE A 82 1.44 -0.23 -11.26
CA PHE A 82 1.53 -1.41 -10.40
C PHE A 82 2.97 -1.87 -10.17
N ASP A 83 3.91 -1.46 -11.01
CA ASP A 83 5.30 -1.92 -10.91
C ASP A 83 5.91 -1.76 -9.52
N PRO A 84 5.78 -0.60 -8.86
CA PRO A 84 6.34 -0.45 -7.52
C PRO A 84 5.69 -1.39 -6.49
N VAL A 85 4.43 -1.75 -6.70
CA VAL A 85 3.75 -2.67 -5.80
C VAL A 85 4.34 -4.06 -5.92
N LEU A 86 4.77 -4.46 -7.12
CA LEU A 86 5.45 -5.75 -7.29
C LEU A 86 6.74 -5.80 -6.46
N ILE A 87 7.48 -4.70 -6.46
CA ILE A 87 8.71 -4.63 -5.66
C ILE A 87 8.39 -4.78 -4.18
N LEU A 88 7.33 -4.12 -3.74
CA LEU A 88 6.90 -4.18 -2.35
C LEU A 88 6.52 -5.61 -1.97
N CYS A 89 5.76 -6.28 -2.84
CA CYS A 89 5.35 -7.66 -2.60
C CYS A 89 6.55 -8.60 -2.55
N LYS A 90 7.53 -8.40 -3.42
CA LYS A 90 8.73 -9.24 -3.42
C LYS A 90 9.54 -9.01 -2.15
N ALA A 91 9.62 -7.78 -1.68
CA ALA A 91 10.30 -7.48 -0.43
C ALA A 91 9.61 -8.17 0.75
N ALA A 92 8.31 -8.36 0.66
CA ALA A 92 7.54 -9.07 1.68
C ALA A 92 7.57 -10.59 1.50
N ASN A 93 8.23 -11.07 0.46
CA ASN A 93 8.33 -12.50 0.14
C ASN A 93 6.98 -13.15 -0.15
N LEU A 94 6.09 -12.42 -0.78
CA LEU A 94 4.78 -12.97 -1.14
C LEU A 94 4.90 -13.85 -2.38
N SER A 95 4.13 -14.93 -2.41
CA SER A 95 4.05 -15.76 -3.59
C SER A 95 3.12 -15.13 -4.63
N TRP A 96 3.20 -15.64 -5.85
CA TRP A 96 2.40 -15.08 -6.94
C TRP A 96 0.88 -15.09 -6.67
N PRO A 97 0.30 -16.17 -6.10
CA PRO A 97 -1.14 -16.12 -5.80
C PRO A 97 -1.55 -14.92 -4.93
N ALA A 98 -0.73 -14.58 -3.94
CA ALA A 98 -1.01 -13.42 -3.09
C ALA A 98 -0.89 -12.13 -3.89
N VAL A 99 0.14 -12.03 -4.72
CA VAL A 99 0.34 -10.85 -5.57
C VAL A 99 -0.83 -10.70 -6.54
N LYS A 100 -1.29 -11.80 -7.11
CA LYS A 100 -2.42 -11.77 -8.04
C LYS A 100 -3.69 -11.29 -7.35
N ALA A 101 -3.91 -11.70 -6.10
CA ALA A 101 -5.06 -11.22 -5.34
C ALA A 101 -4.97 -9.72 -5.11
N LEU A 102 -3.78 -9.21 -4.87
CA LEU A 102 -3.59 -7.77 -4.68
C LEU A 102 -3.79 -7.00 -5.98
N ILE A 103 -3.35 -7.56 -7.10
CA ILE A 103 -3.55 -6.93 -8.41
C ILE A 103 -5.03 -6.64 -8.64
N ALA A 104 -5.89 -7.59 -8.27
CA ALA A 104 -7.33 -7.43 -8.46
C ALA A 104 -7.90 -6.25 -7.69
N LEU A 105 -7.25 -5.85 -6.61
CA LEU A 105 -7.72 -4.74 -5.78
C LEU A 105 -7.04 -3.41 -6.11
N HIS A 106 -5.90 -3.45 -6.78
CA HIS A 106 -5.17 -2.23 -7.09
C HIS A 106 -5.82 -1.52 -8.27
N THR A 107 -5.91 -0.20 -8.17
CA THR A 107 -6.52 0.61 -9.20
C THR A 107 -5.94 0.34 -10.58
N ALA A 108 -4.61 0.33 -10.67
CA ALA A 108 -3.94 0.08 -11.93
C ALA A 108 -4.02 -1.36 -12.38
N GLY A 109 -4.19 -2.30 -11.43
CA GLY A 109 -4.22 -3.72 -11.74
C GLY A 109 -5.60 -4.23 -12.11
N ASN A 110 -6.63 -3.51 -11.71
CA ASN A 110 -8.00 -3.98 -11.87
C ASN A 110 -8.46 -4.08 -13.33
N GLY A 111 -7.81 -3.45 -14.25
CA GLY A 111 -8.14 -3.57 -15.67
C GLY A 111 -7.04 -4.27 -16.46
N MET A 112 -6.16 -4.97 -15.78
CA MET A 112 -5.02 -5.59 -16.42
C MET A 112 -5.45 -6.71 -17.35
N SER A 113 -4.97 -6.70 -18.58
CA SER A 113 -5.26 -7.74 -19.56
C SER A 113 -4.50 -9.02 -19.19
N ALA A 114 -4.89 -10.13 -19.81
CA ALA A 114 -4.19 -11.39 -19.59
C ALA A 114 -2.71 -11.27 -19.96
N SER A 115 -2.42 -10.55 -21.04
CA SER A 115 -1.04 -10.33 -21.48
C SER A 115 -0.26 -9.52 -20.46
N GLU A 116 -0.88 -8.46 -19.95
CA GLU A 116 -0.25 -7.63 -18.93
C GLU A 116 -0.01 -8.41 -17.65
N LEU A 117 -0.95 -9.29 -17.30
CA LEU A 117 -0.82 -10.13 -16.12
C LEU A 117 0.32 -11.12 -16.28
N ASP A 118 0.47 -11.69 -17.48
CA ASP A 118 1.58 -12.59 -17.77
C ASP A 118 2.92 -11.87 -17.67
N ASP A 119 2.97 -10.64 -18.17
CA ASP A 119 4.18 -9.82 -18.06
C ASP A 119 4.51 -9.52 -16.60
N ALA A 120 3.50 -9.22 -15.81
CA ALA A 120 3.70 -8.96 -14.39
C ALA A 120 4.23 -10.21 -13.69
N TYR A 121 3.70 -11.37 -14.04
CA TYR A 121 4.17 -12.63 -13.48
C TYR A 121 5.64 -12.87 -13.81
N ALA A 122 6.01 -12.67 -15.07
CA ALA A 122 7.38 -12.86 -15.50
C ALA A 122 8.33 -11.88 -14.80
N ASN A 123 7.91 -10.63 -14.71
CA ASN A 123 8.70 -9.59 -14.05
C ASN A 123 8.88 -9.91 -12.57
N TYR A 124 7.82 -10.38 -11.93
CA TYR A 124 7.88 -10.73 -10.52
C TYR A 124 8.85 -11.87 -10.27
N GLY A 125 8.85 -12.87 -11.16
CA GLY A 125 9.77 -13.98 -11.05
C GLY A 125 11.23 -13.61 -11.20
N ARG A 126 11.50 -12.56 -11.99
CA ARG A 126 12.87 -12.10 -12.20
C ARG A 126 13.39 -11.23 -11.07
N LEU A 127 12.51 -10.71 -10.27
CA LEU A 127 12.88 -9.80 -9.19
C LEU A 127 13.38 -10.60 -7.99
N SER A 128 14.53 -10.24 -7.45
CA SER A 128 15.03 -10.91 -6.26
C SER A 128 14.54 -10.20 -5.00
N ALA A 129 14.34 -10.99 -3.94
CA ALA A 129 13.89 -10.43 -2.67
C ALA A 129 14.90 -9.43 -2.11
N SER A 130 16.19 -9.75 -2.22
CA SER A 130 17.21 -8.86 -1.67
C SER A 130 17.25 -7.52 -2.39
N THR A 131 17.10 -7.54 -3.73
CA THR A 131 17.04 -6.29 -4.49
C THR A 131 15.80 -5.50 -4.11
N ALA A 132 14.66 -6.18 -4.02
CA ALA A 132 13.41 -5.52 -3.64
C ALA A 132 13.51 -4.87 -2.26
N GLN A 133 14.10 -5.58 -1.30
CA GLN A 133 14.28 -5.06 0.05
C GLN A 133 15.18 -3.83 0.07
N ARG A 134 16.18 -3.82 -0.80
CA ARG A 134 17.08 -2.68 -0.91
C ARG A 134 16.35 -1.45 -1.45
N VAL A 135 15.51 -1.65 -2.47
CA VAL A 135 14.72 -0.56 -3.04
C VAL A 135 13.74 -0.02 -2.02
N VAL A 136 13.07 -0.90 -1.28
CA VAL A 136 12.12 -0.50 -0.25
C VAL A 136 12.82 0.32 0.84
N ARG A 137 14.01 -0.09 1.22
CA ARG A 137 14.79 0.65 2.21
C ARG A 137 15.13 2.05 1.71
N PHE A 138 15.45 2.16 0.43
CA PHE A 138 15.69 3.45 -0.20
C PHE A 138 14.45 4.34 -0.11
N TRP A 139 13.29 3.77 -0.40
CA TRP A 139 12.03 4.52 -0.29
C TRP A 139 11.79 5.03 1.12
N GLN A 140 12.10 4.20 2.13
CA GLN A 140 11.94 4.61 3.52
C GLN A 140 12.85 5.77 3.88
N VAL A 141 14.09 5.74 3.40
CA VAL A 141 15.03 6.82 3.66
C VAL A 141 14.53 8.10 3.02
N ARG A 142 14.05 8.02 1.79
CA ARG A 142 13.49 9.20 1.12
C ARG A 142 12.28 9.74 1.85
N GLN A 143 11.40 8.86 2.30
CA GLN A 143 10.22 9.27 3.04
C GLN A 143 10.59 9.97 4.33
N ALA A 144 11.55 9.43 5.05
CA ALA A 144 12.02 10.04 6.29
C ALA A 144 12.63 11.41 6.03
N ASN A 145 13.41 11.55 4.96
CA ASN A 145 14.02 12.82 4.61
C ASN A 145 12.96 13.85 4.24
N GLU A 146 11.96 13.46 3.48
CA GLU A 146 10.87 14.36 3.10
C GLU A 146 10.11 14.83 4.33
N THR A 147 9.80 13.90 5.22
CA THR A 147 9.09 14.22 6.45
C THR A 147 9.93 15.15 7.31
N SER A 148 11.19 14.86 7.43
CA SER A 148 12.11 15.69 8.22
C SER A 148 12.21 17.09 7.64
N SER A 149 12.28 17.20 6.32
CA SER A 149 12.33 18.50 5.66
C SER A 149 11.07 19.31 5.89
N ARG A 150 9.92 18.64 5.92
CA ARG A 150 8.66 19.33 6.17
C ARG A 150 8.53 19.77 7.61
N GLU A 151 9.03 18.95 8.52
CA GLU A 151 8.91 19.24 9.94
C GLU A 151 9.93 20.25 10.41
N SER A 152 11.07 20.28 9.76
CA SER A 152 12.08 21.25 10.11
C SER A 152 11.70 22.60 9.55
N PRO A 153 11.47 23.60 10.37
CA PRO A 153 11.22 24.93 9.87
C PRO A 153 12.46 25.36 9.08
N PRO A 154 12.22 26.12 8.04
CA PRO A 154 13.34 26.66 7.30
C PRO A 154 14.24 27.38 8.25
N ALA A 155 15.50 27.23 7.99
CA ALA A 155 16.48 27.86 8.84
C ALA A 155 16.04 29.26 9.08
N VAL A 156 15.80 29.49 10.28
CA VAL A 156 15.41 30.78 10.67
C VAL A 156 16.56 31.66 10.43
N GLY A 157 16.46 32.30 9.45
CA GLY A 157 17.53 33.21 9.07
C GLY A 157 18.05 33.75 10.10
#